data_f7a041414efc5e5792aa3be7b2ff1c2b
#
_entry.id   f7a041414efc5e5792aa3be7b2ff1c2b
#
_cell.length_a   1.000
_cell.length_b   1.000
_cell.length_c   1.000
_cell.angle_alpha   90.00
_cell.angle_beta   90.00
_cell.angle_gamma   90.00
#
_symmetry.space_group_name_H-M   'P 1'
#
loop_
_entity.id
_entity.type
_entity.pdbx_description
1 polymer ?
#
loop_
_entity_poly.entity_id
_entity_poly.type
_entity_poly.pdbx_seq_one_letter_code
_entity_poly.pdbx_strand_id
1 'polypeptide(L)'
;MSIGAEQRYYMKLKAVYYYYEKDYTQTEIAQMLNVSRITLSKLLKEAREEGMVKIVIVDYRNVRQLLELEAQLKDRFGLLDVKVVDCLEDDREEISRKLAVAGARYLDHILRSGMRVGIAWRRTLEMMVDHLSENRTITGIEVDTLLGGAGTAGTNIQPNII
;
A
#
# COMPACT_ATOMS: atom_id res chain seq x y z
N MET A 1 -14.75 -39.45 1.44
CA MET A 1 -16.07 -39.42 2.11
C MET A 1 -16.61 -37.97 2.00
N SER A 2 -17.79 -37.81 1.38
CA SER A 2 -18.46 -36.52 1.33
C SER A 2 -18.97 -36.18 2.72
N ILE A 3 -18.46 -35.12 3.33
CA ILE A 3 -18.97 -34.57 4.59
C ILE A 3 -20.40 -34.11 4.31
N GLY A 4 -21.39 -34.59 5.08
CA GLY A 4 -22.76 -34.16 4.92
C GLY A 4 -22.88 -32.64 5.02
N ALA A 5 -23.86 -32.03 4.33
CA ALA A 5 -24.05 -30.58 4.26
C ALA A 5 -24.12 -29.92 5.65
N GLU A 6 -24.80 -30.57 6.60
CA GLU A 6 -24.93 -30.12 7.99
C GLU A 6 -23.58 -30.16 8.74
N GLN A 7 -22.80 -31.20 8.56
CA GLN A 7 -21.47 -31.30 9.16
C GLN A 7 -20.51 -30.26 8.58
N ARG A 8 -20.61 -29.98 7.28
CA ARG A 8 -19.81 -28.91 6.63
C ARG A 8 -20.21 -27.51 7.15
N TYR A 9 -21.50 -27.24 7.32
CA TYR A 9 -21.98 -26.00 7.92
C TYR A 9 -21.42 -25.81 9.34
N TYR A 10 -21.47 -26.85 10.17
CA TYR A 10 -20.94 -26.80 11.53
C TYR A 10 -19.42 -26.57 11.56
N MET A 11 -18.68 -27.18 10.65
CA MET A 11 -17.24 -26.94 10.52
C MET A 11 -16.93 -25.50 10.12
N LYS A 12 -17.69 -24.91 9.19
CA LYS A 12 -17.56 -23.49 8.83
C LYS A 12 -17.80 -22.58 10.03
N LEU A 13 -18.87 -22.84 10.77
CA LEU A 13 -19.21 -22.04 11.95
C LEU A 13 -18.12 -22.09 13.02
N LYS A 14 -17.58 -23.28 13.31
CA LYS A 14 -16.42 -23.43 14.22
C LYS A 14 -15.19 -22.70 13.72
N ALA A 15 -14.85 -22.82 12.45
CA ALA A 15 -13.72 -22.15 11.84
C ALA A 15 -13.83 -20.63 11.99
N VAL A 16 -15.00 -20.07 11.71
CA VAL A 16 -15.32 -18.64 11.86
C VAL A 16 -15.19 -18.20 13.31
N TYR A 17 -15.80 -18.94 14.24
CA TYR A 17 -15.76 -18.62 15.66
C TYR A 17 -14.32 -18.55 16.20
N TYR A 18 -13.52 -19.57 15.93
CA TYR A 18 -12.15 -19.59 16.40
C TYR A 18 -11.27 -18.52 15.73
N TYR A 19 -11.48 -18.27 14.45
CA TYR A 19 -10.67 -17.32 13.70
C TYR A 19 -10.98 -15.86 14.04
N TYR A 20 -12.28 -15.49 14.09
CA TYR A 20 -12.69 -14.09 14.24
C TYR A 20 -13.01 -13.67 15.69
N GLU A 21 -13.38 -14.61 16.56
CA GLU A 21 -13.74 -14.27 17.94
C GLU A 21 -12.67 -14.73 18.97
N LYS A 22 -11.86 -15.72 18.62
CA LYS A 22 -10.85 -16.27 19.54
C LYS A 22 -9.42 -16.01 19.07
N ASP A 23 -9.21 -15.35 17.94
CA ASP A 23 -7.91 -14.97 17.40
C ASP A 23 -6.92 -16.15 17.20
N TYR A 24 -7.44 -17.37 17.03
CA TYR A 24 -6.60 -18.52 16.71
C TYR A 24 -6.04 -18.41 15.29
N THR A 25 -4.80 -18.83 15.09
CA THR A 25 -4.21 -18.91 13.76
C THR A 25 -4.87 -20.01 12.91
N GLN A 26 -4.81 -19.84 11.59
CA GLN A 26 -5.33 -20.89 10.69
C GLN A 26 -4.66 -22.24 10.89
N THR A 27 -3.41 -22.27 11.33
CA THR A 27 -2.69 -23.52 11.59
C THR A 27 -3.25 -24.25 12.80
N GLU A 28 -3.48 -23.52 13.89
CA GLU A 28 -4.07 -24.08 15.12
C GLU A 28 -5.50 -24.58 14.86
N ILE A 29 -6.31 -23.80 14.17
CA ILE A 29 -7.70 -24.20 13.84
C ILE A 29 -7.71 -25.44 12.95
N ALA A 30 -6.81 -25.53 11.96
CA ALA A 30 -6.70 -26.67 11.08
C ALA A 30 -6.38 -27.96 11.87
N GLN A 31 -5.47 -27.87 12.85
CA GLN A 31 -5.15 -28.96 13.78
C GLN A 31 -6.35 -29.33 14.64
N MET A 32 -7.02 -28.34 15.26
CA MET A 32 -8.21 -28.55 16.11
C MET A 32 -9.37 -29.22 15.38
N LEU A 33 -9.58 -28.85 14.11
CA LEU A 33 -10.65 -29.41 13.27
C LEU A 33 -10.22 -30.66 12.49
N ASN A 34 -8.97 -31.10 12.65
CA ASN A 34 -8.37 -32.21 11.92
C ASN A 34 -8.54 -32.12 10.40
N VAL A 35 -8.22 -30.94 9.86
CA VAL A 35 -8.25 -30.65 8.42
C VAL A 35 -6.91 -30.05 7.96
N SER A 36 -6.68 -30.04 6.65
CA SER A 36 -5.53 -29.30 6.11
C SER A 36 -5.77 -27.79 6.19
N ARG A 37 -4.66 -27.00 6.27
CA ARG A 37 -4.73 -25.52 6.22
C ARG A 37 -5.43 -25.01 4.96
N ILE A 38 -5.24 -25.72 3.83
CA ILE A 38 -5.92 -25.40 2.55
C ILE A 38 -7.42 -25.59 2.69
N THR A 39 -7.86 -26.70 3.30
CA THR A 39 -9.27 -26.97 3.56
C THR A 39 -9.87 -25.91 4.49
N LEU A 40 -9.17 -25.52 5.55
CA LEU A 40 -9.62 -24.47 6.46
C LEU A 40 -9.78 -23.12 5.75
N SER A 41 -8.78 -22.73 4.96
CA SER A 41 -8.83 -21.48 4.18
C SER A 41 -10.07 -21.45 3.25
N LYS A 42 -10.39 -22.60 2.63
CA LYS A 42 -11.59 -22.75 1.79
C LYS A 42 -12.88 -22.65 2.61
N LEU A 43 -12.95 -23.24 3.79
CA LEU A 43 -14.10 -23.13 4.69
C LEU A 43 -14.34 -21.69 5.14
N LEU A 44 -13.30 -20.96 5.50
CA LEU A 44 -13.39 -19.54 5.89
C LEU A 44 -13.83 -18.65 4.71
N LYS A 45 -13.38 -18.95 3.50
CA LYS A 45 -13.82 -18.24 2.29
C LYS A 45 -15.30 -18.48 2.02
N GLU A 46 -15.74 -19.73 2.01
CA GLU A 46 -17.13 -20.12 1.82
C GLU A 46 -18.03 -19.47 2.88
N ALA A 47 -17.61 -19.47 4.15
CA ALA A 47 -18.38 -18.86 5.25
C ALA A 47 -18.58 -17.34 5.03
N ARG A 48 -17.60 -16.63 4.46
CA ARG A 48 -17.75 -15.22 4.08
C ARG A 48 -18.70 -15.03 2.90
N GLU A 49 -18.56 -15.86 1.88
CA GLU A 49 -19.43 -15.82 0.68
C GLU A 49 -20.90 -16.14 1.03
N GLU A 50 -21.12 -17.03 2.00
CA GLU A 50 -22.46 -17.38 2.51
C GLU A 50 -23.02 -16.39 3.55
N GLY A 51 -22.27 -15.32 3.86
CA GLY A 51 -22.73 -14.29 4.79
C GLY A 51 -22.68 -14.67 6.28
N MET A 52 -22.00 -15.76 6.66
CA MET A 52 -21.79 -16.13 8.07
C MET A 52 -20.91 -15.12 8.82
N VAL A 53 -20.11 -14.35 8.08
CA VAL A 53 -19.24 -13.30 8.62
C VAL A 53 -19.49 -12.02 7.86
N LYS A 54 -19.73 -10.94 8.59
CA LYS A 54 -19.80 -9.58 8.05
C LYS A 54 -18.60 -8.79 8.59
N ILE A 55 -17.67 -8.46 7.71
CA ILE A 55 -16.53 -7.60 8.05
C ILE A 55 -16.92 -6.15 7.74
N VAL A 56 -16.87 -5.30 8.75
CA VAL A 56 -17.09 -3.86 8.60
C VAL A 56 -15.77 -3.15 8.89
N ILE A 57 -15.21 -2.50 7.85
CA ILE A 57 -14.05 -1.64 8.02
C ILE A 57 -14.56 -0.25 8.39
N VAL A 58 -14.28 0.17 9.61
CA VAL A 58 -14.64 1.51 10.08
C VAL A 58 -13.52 2.46 9.70
N ASP A 59 -13.80 3.33 8.75
CA ASP A 59 -12.84 4.31 8.24
C ASP A 59 -13.26 5.73 8.65
N TYR A 60 -12.62 6.22 9.70
CA TYR A 60 -12.87 7.57 10.24
C TYR A 60 -12.19 8.69 9.43
N ARG A 61 -11.33 8.35 8.46
CA ARG A 61 -10.53 9.31 7.70
C ARG A 61 -10.77 9.25 6.19
N ASN A 62 -11.80 8.58 5.74
CA ASN A 62 -12.09 8.33 4.32
C ASN A 62 -10.96 7.62 3.55
N VAL A 63 -10.05 6.95 4.25
CA VAL A 63 -8.92 6.22 3.64
C VAL A 63 -9.41 5.17 2.64
N ARG A 64 -10.57 4.56 2.91
CA ARG A 64 -11.19 3.60 2.00
C ARG A 64 -11.44 4.18 0.62
N GLN A 65 -11.96 5.41 0.54
CA GLN A 65 -12.22 6.07 -0.75
C GLN A 65 -10.93 6.33 -1.51
N LEU A 66 -9.84 6.70 -0.81
CA LEU A 66 -8.53 6.88 -1.43
C LEU A 66 -7.99 5.57 -1.99
N LEU A 67 -8.10 4.46 -1.24
CA LEU A 67 -7.68 3.13 -1.70
C LEU A 67 -8.50 2.63 -2.89
N GLU A 68 -9.81 2.89 -2.91
CA GLU A 68 -10.68 2.56 -4.05
C GLU A 68 -10.29 3.36 -5.30
N LEU A 69 -9.93 4.65 -5.13
CA LEU A 69 -9.44 5.48 -6.22
C LEU A 69 -8.06 5.05 -6.72
N GLU A 70 -7.14 4.68 -5.82
CA GLU A 70 -5.84 4.09 -6.19
C GLU A 70 -6.04 2.84 -7.05
N ALA A 71 -6.93 1.93 -6.66
CA ALA A 71 -7.23 0.73 -7.41
C ALA A 71 -7.81 1.03 -8.80
N GLN A 72 -8.79 1.95 -8.89
CA GLN A 72 -9.39 2.35 -10.17
C GLN A 72 -8.38 2.98 -11.12
N LEU A 73 -7.50 3.87 -10.62
CA LEU A 73 -6.45 4.50 -11.44
C LEU A 73 -5.42 3.46 -11.91
N LYS A 74 -5.02 2.56 -11.03
CA LYS A 74 -4.11 1.46 -11.35
C LYS A 74 -4.65 0.59 -12.48
N ASP A 75 -5.90 0.16 -12.37
CA ASP A 75 -6.55 -0.70 -13.38
C ASP A 75 -6.77 0.04 -14.69
N ARG A 76 -7.25 1.29 -14.63
CA ARG A 76 -7.57 2.08 -15.82
C ARG A 76 -6.35 2.42 -16.67
N PHE A 77 -5.21 2.68 -16.04
CA PHE A 77 -4.00 3.15 -16.71
C PHE A 77 -2.90 2.08 -16.78
N GLY A 78 -3.14 0.87 -16.27
CA GLY A 78 -2.16 -0.22 -16.27
C GLY A 78 -0.92 0.11 -15.42
N LEU A 79 -1.08 0.87 -14.34
CA LEU A 79 0.03 1.30 -13.49
C LEU A 79 0.44 0.19 -12.51
N LEU A 80 1.72 0.12 -12.16
CA LEU A 80 2.22 -0.84 -11.17
C LEU A 80 1.78 -0.47 -9.76
N ASP A 81 1.79 0.82 -9.45
CA ASP A 81 1.32 1.35 -8.17
C ASP A 81 0.78 2.77 -8.33
N VAL A 82 -0.07 3.20 -7.41
CA VAL A 82 -0.67 4.54 -7.36
C VAL A 82 -0.77 4.95 -5.91
N LYS A 83 -0.48 6.22 -5.61
CA LYS A 83 -0.72 6.82 -4.30
C LYS A 83 -1.61 8.03 -4.45
N VAL A 84 -2.74 8.01 -3.74
CA VAL A 84 -3.69 9.12 -3.67
C VAL A 84 -3.56 9.77 -2.29
N VAL A 85 -3.46 11.08 -2.27
CA VAL A 85 -3.37 11.87 -1.04
C VAL A 85 -4.66 12.66 -0.82
N ASP A 86 -5.14 12.70 0.40
CA ASP A 86 -6.29 13.50 0.79
C ASP A 86 -5.87 14.96 0.98
N CYS A 87 -6.59 15.86 0.30
CA CYS A 87 -6.42 17.30 0.43
C CYS A 87 -7.78 17.91 0.75
N LEU A 88 -7.94 18.41 1.98
CA LEU A 88 -9.20 19.01 2.46
C LEU A 88 -9.43 20.40 1.88
N GLU A 89 -8.37 21.09 1.46
CA GLU A 89 -8.41 22.44 0.94
C GLU A 89 -7.88 22.47 -0.49
N ASP A 90 -8.46 23.31 -1.34
CA ASP A 90 -7.98 23.56 -2.71
C ASP A 90 -6.81 24.58 -2.69
N ASP A 91 -5.85 24.31 -1.81
CA ASP A 91 -4.60 25.07 -1.72
C ASP A 91 -3.47 24.31 -2.43
N ARG A 92 -2.92 24.95 -3.47
CA ARG A 92 -1.86 24.37 -4.28
C ARG A 92 -0.57 24.06 -3.48
N GLU A 93 -0.26 24.87 -2.48
CA GLU A 93 0.94 24.66 -1.67
C GLU A 93 0.77 23.46 -0.75
N GLU A 94 -0.38 23.34 -0.09
CA GLU A 94 -0.71 22.20 0.73
C GLU A 94 -0.79 20.89 -0.08
N ILE A 95 -1.40 20.94 -1.27
CA ILE A 95 -1.44 19.80 -2.20
C ILE A 95 -0.01 19.38 -2.58
N SER A 96 0.85 20.34 -2.97
CA SER A 96 2.25 20.06 -3.33
C SER A 96 3.02 19.45 -2.16
N ARG A 97 2.83 19.97 -0.95
CA ARG A 97 3.46 19.48 0.26
C ARG A 97 3.04 18.03 0.58
N LYS A 98 1.74 17.72 0.52
CA LYS A 98 1.23 16.36 0.76
C LYS A 98 1.72 15.38 -0.30
N LEU A 99 1.75 15.79 -1.57
CA LEU A 99 2.31 14.98 -2.66
C LEU A 99 3.81 14.73 -2.46
N ALA A 100 4.56 15.75 -2.04
CA ALA A 100 5.98 15.64 -1.75
C ALA A 100 6.26 14.62 -0.64
N VAL A 101 5.53 14.70 0.48
CA VAL A 101 5.65 13.75 1.59
C VAL A 101 5.29 12.32 1.16
N ALA A 102 4.20 12.15 0.40
CA ALA A 102 3.80 10.84 -0.09
C ALA A 102 4.82 10.28 -1.08
N GLY A 103 5.32 11.13 -1.99
CA GLY A 103 6.36 10.77 -2.97
C GLY A 103 7.67 10.35 -2.30
N ALA A 104 8.12 11.10 -1.27
CA ALA A 104 9.32 10.77 -0.51
C ALA A 104 9.20 9.38 0.16
N ARG A 105 8.10 9.12 0.85
CA ARG A 105 7.84 7.81 1.48
C ARG A 105 7.78 6.68 0.46
N TYR A 106 7.20 6.93 -0.71
CA TYR A 106 7.15 5.96 -1.77
C TYR A 106 8.55 5.68 -2.33
N LEU A 107 9.33 6.73 -2.59
CA LEU A 107 10.70 6.62 -3.08
C LEU A 107 11.60 5.87 -2.07
N ASP A 108 11.55 6.21 -0.79
CA ASP A 108 12.24 5.49 0.29
C ASP A 108 11.93 3.99 0.29
N HIS A 109 10.68 3.63 -0.02
CA HIS A 109 10.27 2.23 -0.06
C HIS A 109 10.83 1.46 -1.26
N ILE A 110 10.95 2.11 -2.42
CA ILE A 110 11.39 1.46 -3.66
C ILE A 110 12.88 1.56 -3.93
N LEU A 111 13.57 2.55 -3.36
CA LEU A 111 15.02 2.74 -3.55
C LEU A 111 15.82 1.51 -3.12
N ARG A 112 16.83 1.19 -3.92
CA ARG A 112 17.80 0.12 -3.64
C ARG A 112 19.19 0.62 -4.01
N SER A 113 20.21 0.09 -3.35
CA SER A 113 21.62 0.39 -3.67
C SER A 113 21.93 0.14 -5.15
N GLY A 114 22.69 1.06 -5.75
CA GLY A 114 23.08 0.98 -7.17
C GLY A 114 22.03 1.41 -8.18
N MET A 115 20.87 1.91 -7.71
CA MET A 115 19.85 2.45 -8.62
C MET A 115 20.30 3.77 -9.24
N ARG A 116 19.82 4.03 -10.48
CA ARG A 116 19.88 5.33 -11.13
C ARG A 116 18.51 5.99 -11.07
N VAL A 117 18.45 7.23 -10.58
CA VAL A 117 17.24 8.01 -10.37
C VAL A 117 17.27 9.26 -11.23
N GLY A 118 16.30 9.42 -12.12
CA GLY A 118 16.15 10.63 -12.91
C GLY A 118 15.17 11.61 -12.23
N ILE A 119 15.58 12.87 -12.07
CA ILE A 119 14.78 13.92 -11.44
C ILE A 119 14.53 15.07 -12.43
N ALA A 120 13.27 15.51 -12.52
CA ALA A 120 12.90 16.69 -13.30
C ALA A 120 12.83 17.96 -12.42
N TRP A 121 12.82 19.12 -13.05
CA TRP A 121 12.73 20.40 -12.36
C TRP A 121 11.30 20.72 -11.93
N ARG A 122 10.99 20.56 -10.65
CA ARG A 122 9.69 20.91 -10.09
C ARG A 122 9.81 21.20 -8.60
N ARG A 123 9.12 22.26 -8.14
CA ARG A 123 9.07 22.61 -6.71
C ARG A 123 8.58 21.44 -5.84
N THR A 124 7.61 20.67 -6.32
CA THR A 124 7.10 19.49 -5.60
C THR A 124 8.19 18.42 -5.44
N LEU A 125 9.08 18.24 -6.42
CA LEU A 125 10.18 17.28 -6.33
C LEU A 125 11.29 17.77 -5.40
N GLU A 126 11.58 19.07 -5.37
CA GLU A 126 12.46 19.69 -4.37
C GLU A 126 11.94 19.41 -2.96
N MET A 127 10.68 19.76 -2.70
CA MET A 127 10.05 19.44 -1.42
C MET A 127 10.05 17.94 -1.08
N MET A 128 9.96 17.06 -2.09
CA MET A 128 10.04 15.62 -1.90
C MET A 128 11.43 15.21 -1.41
N VAL A 129 12.50 15.77 -1.96
CA VAL A 129 13.88 15.49 -1.55
C VAL A 129 14.09 15.88 -0.09
N ASP A 130 13.56 17.04 0.35
CA ASP A 130 13.63 17.50 1.75
C ASP A 130 12.95 16.55 2.75
N HIS A 131 12.07 15.67 2.26
CA HIS A 131 11.33 14.71 3.09
C HIS A 131 11.86 13.27 2.96
N LEU A 132 12.92 13.04 2.17
CA LEU A 132 13.56 11.72 2.10
C LEU A 132 14.22 11.37 3.43
N SER A 133 14.13 10.10 3.81
CA SER A 133 14.80 9.62 5.01
C SER A 133 16.32 9.48 4.77
N GLU A 134 17.12 9.82 5.79
CA GLU A 134 18.56 9.54 5.78
C GLU A 134 18.81 8.03 5.96
N ASN A 135 18.60 7.26 4.92
CA ASN A 135 18.84 5.82 4.96
C ASN A 135 20.29 5.48 4.57
N ARG A 136 21.16 5.41 5.55
CA ARG A 136 22.60 5.12 5.35
C ARG A 136 22.90 3.69 4.88
N THR A 137 21.92 2.82 4.82
CA THR A 137 22.09 1.44 4.31
C THR A 137 22.02 1.36 2.80
N ILE A 138 21.44 2.38 2.15
CA ILE A 138 21.34 2.49 0.69
C ILE A 138 22.56 3.28 0.19
N THR A 139 23.33 2.69 -0.71
CA THR A 139 24.57 3.28 -1.22
C THR A 139 24.67 3.18 -2.74
N GLY A 140 25.48 4.05 -3.36
CA GLY A 140 25.75 3.98 -4.80
C GLY A 140 24.56 4.37 -5.68
N ILE A 141 23.69 5.25 -5.20
CA ILE A 141 22.64 5.82 -6.03
C ILE A 141 23.25 6.88 -6.94
N GLU A 142 22.96 6.79 -8.23
CA GLU A 142 23.28 7.82 -9.21
C GLU A 142 22.04 8.66 -9.48
N VAL A 143 22.18 9.98 -9.41
CA VAL A 143 21.07 10.92 -9.66
C VAL A 143 21.35 11.71 -10.93
N ASP A 144 20.46 11.60 -11.91
CA ASP A 144 20.54 12.30 -13.19
C ASP A 144 19.40 13.33 -13.32
N THR A 145 19.69 14.47 -13.95
CA THR A 145 18.63 15.41 -14.33
C THR A 145 17.99 15.01 -15.64
N LEU A 146 16.66 14.88 -15.67
CA LEU A 146 15.91 14.50 -16.89
C LEU A 146 15.79 15.64 -17.91
N LEU A 147 16.00 16.89 -17.47
CA LEU A 147 15.98 18.09 -18.31
C LEU A 147 17.32 18.82 -18.11
N GLY A 148 17.91 19.34 -19.20
CA GLY A 148 19.16 20.09 -19.16
C GLY A 148 19.07 21.28 -18.18
N GLY A 149 20.12 21.48 -17.36
CA GLY A 149 20.25 22.63 -16.47
C GLY A 149 20.44 23.91 -17.29
N ALA A 150 19.78 25.01 -16.91
CA ALA A 150 20.22 26.33 -17.28
C ALA A 150 21.59 26.56 -16.60
N GLY A 151 22.67 26.68 -17.38
CA GLY A 151 24.05 26.72 -16.88
C GLY A 151 24.26 27.62 -15.65
N THR A 152 25.45 27.58 -15.08
CA THR A 152 25.91 28.12 -13.78
C THR A 152 25.57 29.57 -13.41
N ALA A 153 24.66 30.25 -14.08
CA ALA A 153 24.35 31.67 -13.95
C ALA A 153 23.04 31.99 -13.21
N GLY A 154 22.60 31.18 -12.27
CA GLY A 154 21.39 31.49 -11.50
C GLY A 154 21.32 30.77 -10.16
N THR A 155 21.23 31.54 -9.10
CA THR A 155 21.19 31.13 -7.69
C THR A 155 19.91 30.41 -7.25
N ASN A 156 19.17 29.76 -8.14
CA ASN A 156 17.97 29.00 -7.81
C ASN A 156 17.74 27.86 -8.81
N ILE A 157 18.75 27.00 -8.97
CA ILE A 157 18.62 25.82 -9.84
C ILE A 157 18.39 24.62 -8.94
N GLN A 158 17.13 24.27 -8.79
CA GLN A 158 16.61 23.20 -7.93
C GLN A 158 17.19 21.78 -8.14
N PRO A 159 17.74 21.38 -9.30
CA PRO A 159 18.34 20.07 -9.44
C PRO A 159 19.73 19.89 -8.81
N ASN A 160 20.37 20.96 -8.39
CA ASN A 160 21.74 20.90 -7.81
C ASN A 160 21.76 20.79 -6.27
N ILE A 161 20.61 20.59 -5.64
CA ILE A 161 20.45 20.52 -4.17
C ILE A 161 20.40 19.07 -3.66
N ILE A 162 20.70 18.10 -4.52
CA ILE A 162 20.70 16.68 -4.12
C ILE A 162 22.10 16.22 -3.74
#